data_bff6a6c6de3377864c0638db94a731a9
#
_entry.id   bff6a6c6de3377864c0638db94a731a9
#
_cell.length_a   1.000
_cell.length_b   1.000
_cell.length_c   1.000
_cell.angle_alpha   90.00
_cell.angle_beta   90.00
_cell.angle_gamma   90.00
#
_symmetry.space_group_name_H-M   'P 1'
#
loop_
_entity.id
_entity.type
_entity.pdbx_description
1 polymer ?
#
loop_
_entity_poly.entity_id
_entity_poly.type
_entity_poly.pdbx_seq_one_letter_code
_entity_poly.pdbx_strand_id
1 'polypeptide(L)'
;TTLTYAFDVVNAMVQLMGNDKAHGEVFHITSDKAYTWNEILAVYLDVLEEKLSYRPKLLMLEKSITFKFGHPQYSVLYDRYYNRVFDNQKIKRFIEPDAFYDVKTGIRNCLQNFLVHPVFRGISWYLEALNDRFSGCRTPLHEIPSFYHKIGYLLVYAFPGYYKYIVKISRYGKLLFK
;
A
#
# COMPACT_ATOMS: atom_id res chain seq x y z
N THR A 1 -11.63 -1.42 7.64
CA THR A 1 -11.66 -0.65 6.39
C THR A 1 -12.45 -1.37 5.32
N THR A 2 -13.06 -0.62 4.39
CA THR A 2 -13.74 -1.15 3.21
C THR A 2 -12.79 -1.01 2.02
N LEU A 3 -12.51 -2.11 1.37
CA LEU A 3 -11.72 -2.16 0.14
C LEU A 3 -12.62 -2.68 -0.98
N THR A 4 -12.36 -2.25 -2.19
CA THR A 4 -13.12 -2.71 -3.37
C THR A 4 -12.14 -3.14 -4.46
N TYR A 5 -12.41 -4.27 -5.08
CA TYR A 5 -11.60 -4.76 -6.17
C TYR A 5 -11.82 -3.89 -7.41
N ALA A 6 -10.74 -3.53 -8.11
CA ALA A 6 -10.83 -2.58 -9.22
C ALA A 6 -11.76 -3.04 -10.35
N PHE A 7 -11.81 -4.34 -10.63
CA PHE A 7 -12.73 -4.91 -11.62
C PHE A 7 -14.19 -4.75 -11.21
N ASP A 8 -14.50 -4.85 -9.92
CA ASP A 8 -15.86 -4.64 -9.42
C ASP A 8 -16.28 -3.18 -9.63
N VAL A 9 -15.35 -2.25 -9.41
CA VAL A 9 -15.61 -0.81 -9.68
C VAL A 9 -15.91 -0.59 -11.15
N VAL A 10 -15.09 -1.14 -12.05
CA VAL A 10 -15.30 -1.03 -13.50
C VAL A 10 -16.62 -1.66 -13.92
N ASN A 11 -16.90 -2.87 -13.43
CA ASN A 11 -18.15 -3.58 -13.74
C ASN A 11 -19.38 -2.79 -13.27
N ALA A 12 -19.34 -2.26 -12.05
CA ALA A 12 -20.41 -1.41 -11.54
C ALA A 12 -20.58 -0.13 -12.38
N MET A 13 -19.49 0.51 -12.79
CA MET A 13 -19.56 1.69 -13.66
C MET A 13 -20.17 1.37 -15.01
N VAL A 14 -19.80 0.24 -15.64
CA VAL A 14 -20.38 -0.19 -16.92
C VAL A 14 -21.87 -0.44 -16.79
N GLN A 15 -22.34 -1.07 -15.71
CA GLN A 15 -23.76 -1.31 -15.48
C GLN A 15 -24.57 -0.03 -15.21
N LEU A 16 -23.92 1.01 -14.66
CA LEU A 16 -24.54 2.33 -14.47
C LEU A 16 -24.61 3.14 -15.78
N MET A 17 -23.70 2.89 -16.72
CA MET A 17 -23.66 3.62 -17.99
C MET A 17 -24.92 3.37 -18.83
N GLY A 18 -25.53 4.44 -19.32
CA GLY A 18 -26.76 4.36 -20.10
C GLY A 18 -28.02 4.05 -19.30
N ASN A 19 -27.94 4.04 -17.98
CA ASN A 19 -29.14 3.89 -17.13
C ASN A 19 -29.66 5.27 -16.72
N ASP A 20 -30.80 5.65 -17.32
CA ASP A 20 -31.42 6.96 -17.07
C ASP A 20 -31.75 7.22 -15.60
N LYS A 21 -32.03 6.16 -14.83
CA LYS A 21 -32.35 6.27 -13.41
C LYS A 21 -31.09 6.55 -12.56
N ALA A 22 -29.90 6.32 -13.12
CA ALA A 22 -28.63 6.63 -12.47
C ALA A 22 -28.15 8.06 -12.77
N HIS A 23 -28.78 8.72 -13.71
CA HIS A 23 -28.40 10.07 -14.15
C HIS A 23 -28.58 11.09 -13.02
N GLY A 24 -27.51 11.83 -12.70
CA GLY A 24 -27.49 12.83 -11.63
C GLY A 24 -27.41 12.26 -10.21
N GLU A 25 -27.31 10.93 -10.08
CA GLU A 25 -27.22 10.27 -8.80
C GLU A 25 -25.77 10.03 -8.36
N VAL A 26 -25.54 9.96 -7.03
CA VAL A 26 -24.23 9.67 -6.44
C VAL A 26 -24.28 8.30 -5.77
N PHE A 27 -23.26 7.49 -6.03
CA PHE A 27 -23.15 6.13 -5.52
C PHE A 27 -21.86 5.89 -4.75
N HIS A 28 -21.93 5.12 -3.67
CA HIS A 28 -20.77 4.46 -3.09
C HIS A 28 -20.56 3.11 -3.80
N ILE A 29 -19.45 2.98 -4.54
CA ILE A 29 -19.07 1.73 -5.17
C ILE A 29 -18.09 1.03 -4.22
N THR A 30 -18.62 0.25 -3.30
CA THR A 30 -17.84 -0.43 -2.26
C THR A 30 -18.33 -1.85 -2.04
N SER A 31 -17.42 -2.73 -1.60
CA SER A 31 -17.80 -4.07 -1.18
C SER A 31 -18.69 -4.05 0.07
N ASP A 32 -19.40 -5.15 0.29
CA ASP A 32 -20.35 -5.29 1.41
C ASP A 32 -19.68 -5.41 2.76
N LYS A 33 -18.49 -5.98 2.80
CA LYS A 33 -17.78 -6.29 4.03
C LYS A 33 -16.61 -5.35 4.26
N ALA A 34 -16.49 -4.89 5.50
CA ALA A 34 -15.30 -4.23 5.99
C ALA A 34 -14.42 -5.26 6.71
N TYR A 35 -13.11 -5.12 6.54
CA TYR A 35 -12.10 -5.97 7.17
C TYR A 35 -11.15 -5.14 8.01
N THR A 36 -10.59 -5.75 9.03
CA THR A 36 -9.48 -5.17 9.78
C THR A 36 -8.20 -5.20 8.95
N TRP A 37 -7.25 -4.33 9.28
CA TRP A 37 -5.94 -4.36 8.61
C TRP A 37 -5.18 -5.66 8.88
N ASN A 38 -5.40 -6.31 10.03
CA ASN A 38 -4.80 -7.60 10.34
C ASN A 38 -5.36 -8.72 9.44
N GLU A 39 -6.66 -8.72 9.16
CA GLU A 39 -7.25 -9.70 8.24
C GLU A 39 -6.74 -9.51 6.81
N ILE A 40 -6.59 -8.24 6.37
CA ILE A 40 -6.02 -7.92 5.07
C ILE A 40 -4.56 -8.38 5.00
N LEU A 41 -3.77 -8.06 6.03
CA LEU A 41 -2.37 -8.46 6.12
C LEU A 41 -2.23 -9.99 6.07
N ALA A 42 -3.10 -10.73 6.76
CA ALA A 42 -3.07 -12.18 6.72
C ALA A 42 -3.17 -12.73 5.29
N VAL A 43 -4.06 -12.17 4.46
CA VAL A 43 -4.17 -12.58 3.05
C VAL A 43 -2.86 -12.37 2.28
N TYR A 44 -2.18 -11.21 2.51
CA TYR A 44 -0.88 -10.94 1.87
C TYR A 44 0.18 -11.97 2.30
N LEU A 45 0.25 -12.26 3.61
CA LEU A 45 1.23 -13.21 4.14
C LEU A 45 1.00 -14.63 3.59
N ASP A 46 -0.26 -15.06 3.54
CA ASP A 46 -0.62 -16.39 3.04
C ASP A 46 -0.26 -16.54 1.56
N VAL A 47 -0.51 -15.53 0.74
CA VAL A 47 -0.14 -15.57 -0.69
C VAL A 47 1.38 -15.54 -0.89
N LEU A 48 2.11 -14.74 -0.11
CA LEU A 48 3.58 -14.70 -0.18
C LEU A 48 4.18 -16.05 0.23
N GLU A 49 3.68 -16.65 1.30
CA GLU A 49 4.12 -17.98 1.75
C GLU A 49 3.82 -19.06 0.71
N GLU A 50 2.61 -19.05 0.14
CA GLU A 50 2.19 -19.99 -0.92
C GLU A 50 3.05 -19.89 -2.18
N LYS A 51 3.36 -18.66 -2.63
CA LYS A 51 4.01 -18.44 -3.92
C LYS A 51 5.54 -18.34 -3.85
N LEU A 52 6.08 -17.86 -2.75
CA LEU A 52 7.51 -17.58 -2.59
C LEU A 52 8.16 -18.47 -1.54
N SER A 53 7.40 -19.34 -0.85
CA SER A 53 7.87 -20.13 0.29
C SER A 53 8.55 -19.26 1.37
N TYR A 54 8.09 -18.02 1.50
CA TYR A 54 8.63 -17.03 2.41
C TYR A 54 7.51 -16.27 3.11
N ARG A 55 7.55 -16.27 4.43
CA ARG A 55 6.62 -15.48 5.27
C ARG A 55 7.40 -14.38 5.97
N PRO A 56 7.17 -13.10 5.62
CA PRO A 56 7.86 -11.97 6.24
C PRO A 56 7.62 -11.92 7.76
N LYS A 57 8.66 -11.57 8.51
CA LYS A 57 8.50 -11.24 9.93
C LYS A 57 7.79 -9.90 10.08
N LEU A 58 6.82 -9.84 10.98
CA LEU A 58 6.06 -8.64 11.25
C LEU A 58 6.66 -7.88 12.43
N LEU A 59 6.85 -6.58 12.26
CA LEU A 59 7.07 -5.66 13.34
C LEU A 59 5.73 -5.00 13.71
N MET A 60 5.13 -5.48 14.80
CA MET A 60 3.88 -4.92 15.31
C MET A 60 4.17 -3.76 16.25
N LEU A 61 3.73 -2.56 15.89
CA LEU A 61 3.87 -1.37 16.71
C LEU A 61 2.68 -1.22 17.65
N GLU A 62 2.92 -0.92 18.90
CA GLU A 62 1.85 -0.66 19.87
C GLU A 62 0.95 0.50 19.42
N LYS A 63 1.57 1.52 18.81
CA LYS A 63 0.86 2.70 18.29
C LYS A 63 1.36 3.03 16.90
N SER A 64 0.63 2.66 15.89
CA SER A 64 0.95 2.99 14.49
C SER A 64 1.07 4.49 14.22
N ILE A 65 0.38 5.32 15.01
CA ILE A 65 0.44 6.78 14.95
C ILE A 65 1.81 7.35 15.32
N THR A 66 2.64 6.59 16.04
CA THR A 66 4.00 7.02 16.42
C THR A 66 5.00 6.85 15.28
N PHE A 67 4.63 6.15 14.21
CA PHE A 67 5.47 5.96 13.04
C PHE A 67 5.58 7.26 12.24
N LYS A 68 6.70 7.96 12.40
CA LYS A 68 6.91 9.30 11.83
C LYS A 68 7.52 9.31 10.44
N PHE A 69 8.01 8.16 9.96
CA PHE A 69 8.80 8.07 8.73
C PHE A 69 8.00 7.43 7.60
N GLY A 70 8.04 8.06 6.43
CA GLY A 70 7.52 7.48 5.19
C GLY A 70 6.01 7.56 4.97
N HIS A 71 5.20 7.75 6.01
CA HIS A 71 3.75 7.89 5.88
C HIS A 71 3.27 9.21 6.47
N PRO A 72 2.32 9.88 5.79
CA PRO A 72 1.69 11.05 6.36
C PRO A 72 0.97 10.64 7.66
N GLN A 73 1.44 11.13 8.78
CA GLN A 73 0.85 10.88 10.10
C GLN A 73 -0.67 11.16 10.10
N TYR A 74 -1.08 12.17 9.35
CA TYR A 74 -2.47 12.57 9.19
C TYR A 74 -3.35 11.53 8.50
N SER A 75 -2.82 10.76 7.53
CA SER A 75 -3.60 9.69 6.89
C SER A 75 -3.88 8.53 7.83
N VAL A 76 -3.01 8.28 8.79
CA VAL A 76 -3.26 7.28 9.84
C VAL A 76 -4.27 7.84 10.84
N LEU A 77 -4.03 9.06 11.34
CA LEU A 77 -4.83 9.68 12.39
C LEU A 77 -6.28 9.95 11.95
N TYR A 78 -6.48 10.48 10.76
CA TYR A 78 -7.81 10.94 10.31
C TYR A 78 -8.50 9.95 9.35
N ASP A 79 -7.79 8.92 8.91
CA ASP A 79 -8.32 7.98 7.93
C ASP A 79 -8.30 6.54 8.45
N ARG A 80 -7.12 5.96 8.68
CA ARG A 80 -6.97 4.53 8.96
C ARG A 80 -7.30 4.11 10.38
N TYR A 81 -7.30 5.05 11.31
CA TYR A 81 -7.57 4.80 12.71
C TYR A 81 -9.06 4.50 12.98
N TYR A 82 -9.95 4.97 12.12
CA TYR A 82 -11.38 4.83 12.31
C TYR A 82 -11.94 3.64 11.52
N ASN A 83 -12.96 2.99 12.11
CA ASN A 83 -13.75 2.01 11.39
C ASN A 83 -14.60 2.71 10.36
N ARG A 84 -14.35 2.39 9.08
CA ARG A 84 -15.13 2.93 7.97
C ARG A 84 -15.90 1.81 7.31
N VAL A 85 -17.20 1.89 7.42
CA VAL A 85 -18.16 1.03 6.74
C VAL A 85 -19.05 1.95 5.92
N PHE A 86 -19.08 1.74 4.63
CA PHE A 86 -19.90 2.56 3.75
C PHE A 86 -21.16 1.81 3.37
N ASP A 87 -22.29 2.54 3.32
CA ASP A 87 -23.55 2.00 2.82
C ASP A 87 -23.53 1.95 1.29
N ASN A 88 -23.70 0.75 0.74
CA ASN A 88 -23.77 0.50 -0.69
C ASN A 88 -25.16 0.01 -1.15
N GLN A 89 -26.19 0.12 -0.31
CA GLN A 89 -27.53 -0.34 -0.65
C GLN A 89 -28.12 0.35 -1.86
N LYS A 90 -27.74 1.62 -2.08
CA LYS A 90 -28.23 2.38 -3.24
C LYS A 90 -27.75 1.77 -4.55
N ILE A 91 -26.47 1.46 -4.68
CA ILE A 91 -25.91 0.92 -5.93
C ILE A 91 -26.46 -0.48 -6.24
N LYS A 92 -26.74 -1.30 -5.24
CA LYS A 92 -27.31 -2.65 -5.40
C LYS A 92 -28.67 -2.68 -6.11
N ARG A 93 -29.35 -1.56 -6.24
CA ARG A 93 -30.59 -1.45 -7.01
C ARG A 93 -30.34 -1.27 -8.51
N PHE A 94 -29.11 -1.06 -8.92
CA PHE A 94 -28.70 -0.72 -10.27
C PHE A 94 -27.74 -1.72 -10.90
N ILE A 95 -27.14 -2.57 -10.08
CA ILE A 95 -26.17 -3.58 -10.52
C ILE A 95 -26.62 -4.97 -10.12
N GLU A 96 -26.07 -5.98 -10.79
CA GLU A 96 -26.35 -7.38 -10.49
C GLU A 96 -25.97 -7.73 -9.05
N PRO A 97 -26.74 -8.60 -8.36
CA PRO A 97 -26.52 -8.93 -6.94
C PRO A 97 -25.12 -9.43 -6.59
N ASP A 98 -24.48 -10.17 -7.49
CA ASP A 98 -23.16 -10.78 -7.29
C ASP A 98 -22.03 -10.02 -8.01
N ALA A 99 -22.25 -8.71 -8.27
CA ALA A 99 -21.30 -7.87 -9.01
C ALA A 99 -19.97 -7.65 -8.30
N PHE A 100 -19.89 -7.90 -6.98
CA PHE A 100 -18.70 -7.67 -6.18
C PHE A 100 -18.05 -8.96 -5.69
N TYR A 101 -16.76 -9.10 -5.97
CA TYR A 101 -15.94 -10.14 -5.38
C TYR A 101 -15.76 -9.91 -3.87
N ASP A 102 -15.58 -11.00 -3.13
CA ASP A 102 -15.09 -10.88 -1.78
C ASP A 102 -13.70 -10.23 -1.77
N VAL A 103 -13.50 -9.27 -0.85
CA VAL A 103 -12.27 -8.47 -0.76
C VAL A 103 -11.02 -9.34 -0.64
N LYS A 104 -11.08 -10.40 0.14
CA LYS A 104 -9.93 -11.32 0.32
C LYS A 104 -9.56 -12.01 -0.98
N THR A 105 -10.57 -12.44 -1.75
CA THR A 105 -10.37 -13.01 -3.09
C THR A 105 -9.79 -11.99 -4.05
N GLY A 106 -10.29 -10.76 -4.05
CA GLY A 106 -9.77 -9.67 -4.88
C GLY A 106 -8.31 -9.35 -4.57
N ILE A 107 -7.95 -9.25 -3.29
CA ILE A 107 -6.56 -9.03 -2.85
C ILE A 107 -5.66 -10.19 -3.29
N ARG A 108 -6.10 -11.44 -3.09
CA ARG A 108 -5.37 -12.64 -3.50
C ARG A 108 -5.08 -12.61 -5.00
N ASN A 109 -6.08 -12.35 -5.82
CA ASN A 109 -5.95 -12.27 -7.28
C ASN A 109 -4.96 -11.16 -7.69
N CYS A 110 -5.08 -9.96 -7.12
CA CYS A 110 -4.17 -8.86 -7.39
C CYS A 110 -2.72 -9.22 -7.07
N LEU A 111 -2.48 -9.81 -5.89
CA LEU A 111 -1.13 -10.14 -5.47
C LEU A 111 -0.53 -11.29 -6.27
N GLN A 112 -1.32 -12.31 -6.58
CA GLN A 112 -0.86 -13.43 -7.43
C GLN A 112 -0.49 -12.94 -8.83
N ASN A 113 -1.32 -12.10 -9.45
CA ASN A 113 -1.01 -11.49 -10.76
C ASN A 113 0.25 -10.63 -10.71
N PHE A 114 0.41 -9.82 -9.65
CA PHE A 114 1.60 -9.02 -9.44
C PHE A 114 2.87 -9.87 -9.31
N LEU A 115 2.81 -10.99 -8.60
CA LEU A 115 3.96 -11.88 -8.43
C LEU A 115 4.37 -12.60 -9.73
N VAL A 116 3.45 -12.78 -10.67
CA VAL A 116 3.76 -13.32 -12.01
C VAL A 116 4.45 -12.29 -12.89
N HIS A 117 4.01 -11.03 -12.81
CA HIS A 117 4.54 -9.91 -13.62
C HIS A 117 4.88 -8.72 -12.74
N PRO A 118 5.92 -8.84 -11.89
CA PRO A 118 6.22 -7.79 -10.92
C PRO A 118 6.74 -6.52 -11.58
N VAL A 119 6.06 -5.40 -11.30
CA VAL A 119 6.49 -4.07 -11.72
C VAL A 119 6.77 -3.24 -10.48
N PHE A 120 8.04 -3.11 -10.14
CA PHE A 120 8.47 -2.33 -9.01
C PHE A 120 8.84 -0.89 -9.42
N ARG A 121 8.45 0.07 -8.62
CA ARG A 121 9.07 1.40 -8.66
C ARG A 121 10.49 1.30 -8.10
N GLY A 122 11.37 2.21 -8.53
CA GLY A 122 12.72 2.26 -7.99
C GLY A 122 12.73 2.36 -6.46
N ILE A 123 13.59 1.58 -5.82
CA ILE A 123 13.73 1.55 -4.37
C ILE A 123 14.34 2.87 -3.90
N SER A 124 13.73 3.50 -2.91
CA SER A 124 14.33 4.64 -2.20
C SER A 124 15.21 4.12 -1.06
N TRP A 125 16.49 3.92 -1.31
CA TRP A 125 17.44 3.43 -0.33
C TRP A 125 17.54 4.28 0.94
N TYR A 126 17.18 5.56 0.84
CA TYR A 126 17.09 6.44 2.00
C TYR A 126 15.88 6.13 2.89
N LEU A 127 14.74 5.77 2.29
CA LEU A 127 13.56 5.30 3.04
C LEU A 127 13.81 3.92 3.62
N GLU A 128 14.46 3.03 2.87
CA GLU A 128 14.85 1.72 3.38
C GLU A 128 15.77 1.84 4.59
N ALA A 129 16.75 2.75 4.57
CA ALA A 129 17.60 3.00 5.72
C ALA A 129 16.82 3.43 6.98
N LEU A 130 15.76 4.25 6.80
CA LEU A 130 14.89 4.63 7.91
C LEU A 130 14.05 3.46 8.41
N ASN A 131 13.49 2.66 7.51
CA ASN A 131 12.71 1.47 7.83
C ASN A 131 13.56 0.45 8.56
N ASP A 132 14.76 0.18 8.05
CA ASP A 132 15.72 -0.74 8.64
C ASP A 132 16.18 -0.28 10.04
N ARG A 133 16.48 0.99 10.17
CA ARG A 133 16.84 1.57 11.49
C ARG A 133 15.71 1.43 12.49
N PHE A 134 14.49 1.64 12.04
CA PHE A 134 13.31 1.56 12.88
C PHE A 134 12.99 0.12 13.29
N SER A 135 13.11 -0.82 12.36
CA SER A 135 12.85 -2.25 12.58
C SER A 135 14.01 -3.00 13.28
N GLY A 136 15.17 -2.34 13.44
CA GLY A 136 16.39 -3.01 13.91
C GLY A 136 17.01 -3.96 12.88
N CYS A 137 16.55 -3.90 11.63
CA CYS A 137 17.10 -4.65 10.52
C CYS A 137 18.23 -3.88 9.83
N ARG A 138 18.89 -4.51 8.86
CA ARG A 138 19.88 -3.87 8.02
C ARG A 138 19.94 -4.55 6.66
N THR A 139 19.71 -3.80 5.61
CA THR A 139 19.89 -4.27 4.24
C THR A 139 21.37 -4.53 3.96
N PRO A 140 21.72 -5.71 3.42
CA PRO A 140 23.10 -6.01 3.01
C PRO A 140 23.59 -5.02 1.96
N LEU A 141 24.78 -4.45 2.14
CA LEU A 141 25.28 -3.41 1.23
C LEU A 141 25.51 -3.90 -0.20
N HIS A 142 25.68 -5.21 -0.42
CA HIS A 142 25.83 -5.75 -1.77
C HIS A 142 24.53 -5.69 -2.59
N GLU A 143 23.37 -5.64 -1.94
CA GLU A 143 22.07 -5.48 -2.58
C GLU A 143 21.80 -4.03 -3.06
N ILE A 144 22.55 -3.07 -2.51
CA ILE A 144 22.44 -1.67 -2.89
C ILE A 144 23.30 -1.43 -4.14
N PRO A 145 22.72 -1.06 -5.29
CA PRO A 145 23.42 -1.15 -6.57
C PRO A 145 24.53 -0.10 -6.76
N SER A 146 24.39 1.09 -6.17
CA SER A 146 25.30 2.23 -6.40
C SER A 146 26.07 2.58 -5.15
N PHE A 147 27.36 2.91 -5.32
CA PHE A 147 28.22 3.42 -4.23
C PHE A 147 27.61 4.63 -3.52
N TYR A 148 27.06 5.57 -4.28
CA TYR A 148 26.38 6.75 -3.71
C TYR A 148 25.16 6.36 -2.86
N HIS A 149 24.38 5.39 -3.32
CA HIS A 149 23.25 4.89 -2.56
C HIS A 149 23.69 4.16 -1.29
N LYS A 150 24.81 3.42 -1.31
CA LYS A 150 25.40 2.79 -0.13
C LYS A 150 25.78 3.82 0.94
N ILE A 151 26.50 4.86 0.53
CA ILE A 151 26.87 5.96 1.44
C ILE A 151 25.62 6.65 1.99
N GLY A 152 24.68 7.02 1.12
CA GLY A 152 23.44 7.67 1.53
C GLY A 152 22.63 6.81 2.49
N TYR A 153 22.51 5.51 2.22
CA TYR A 153 21.87 4.56 3.11
C TYR A 153 22.54 4.54 4.49
N LEU A 154 23.87 4.39 4.53
CA LEU A 154 24.62 4.34 5.80
C LEU A 154 24.48 5.64 6.60
N LEU A 155 24.54 6.80 5.94
CA LEU A 155 24.37 8.10 6.59
C LEU A 155 22.99 8.25 7.19
N VAL A 156 21.93 7.88 6.46
CA VAL A 156 20.57 7.95 6.97
C VAL A 156 20.33 6.93 8.08
N TYR A 157 20.87 5.73 7.94
CA TYR A 157 20.79 4.69 8.98
C TYR A 157 21.43 5.15 10.29
N ALA A 158 22.63 5.75 10.21
CA ALA A 158 23.34 6.26 11.37
C ALA A 158 22.70 7.52 11.96
N PHE A 159 22.26 8.43 11.10
CA PHE A 159 21.76 9.76 11.45
C PHE A 159 20.37 10.05 10.86
N PRO A 160 19.31 9.36 11.32
CA PRO A 160 17.97 9.49 10.73
C PRO A 160 17.38 10.90 10.80
N GLY A 161 17.77 11.71 11.79
CA GLY A 161 17.35 13.10 11.92
C GLY A 161 17.77 14.00 10.77
N TYR A 162 18.84 13.64 10.06
CA TYR A 162 19.37 14.39 8.90
C TYR A 162 18.82 13.90 7.56
N TYR A 163 17.87 12.96 7.54
CA TYR A 163 17.28 12.39 6.33
C TYR A 163 16.94 13.43 5.26
N LYS A 164 16.21 14.50 5.63
CA LYS A 164 15.78 15.53 4.69
C LYS A 164 16.96 16.25 4.02
N TYR A 165 18.04 16.52 4.78
CA TYR A 165 19.24 17.16 4.27
C TYR A 165 20.03 16.23 3.36
N ILE A 166 20.21 14.97 3.75
CA ILE A 166 20.93 13.97 2.95
C ILE A 166 20.24 13.75 1.61
N VAL A 167 18.92 13.59 1.59
CA VAL A 167 18.14 13.44 0.35
C VAL A 167 18.24 14.69 -0.53
N LYS A 168 18.21 15.87 0.06
CA LYS A 168 18.37 17.14 -0.69
C LYS A 168 19.74 17.21 -1.36
N ILE A 169 20.81 16.94 -0.63
CA ILE A 169 22.19 16.92 -1.16
C ILE A 169 22.32 15.88 -2.29
N SER A 170 21.76 14.67 -2.12
CA SER A 170 21.84 13.64 -3.15
C SER A 170 21.11 14.00 -4.45
N ARG A 171 20.03 14.79 -4.36
CA ARG A 171 19.32 15.30 -5.55
C ARG A 171 20.15 16.36 -6.29
N TYR A 172 20.82 17.25 -5.56
CA TYR A 172 21.72 18.24 -6.17
C TYR A 172 22.97 17.57 -6.77
N GLY A 173 23.54 16.57 -6.11
CA GLY A 173 24.65 15.79 -6.65
C GLY A 173 24.33 15.11 -7.98
N LYS A 174 23.11 14.56 -8.14
CA LYS A 174 22.67 13.99 -9.43
C LYS A 174 22.52 15.00 -10.56
N LEU A 175 22.31 16.29 -10.25
CA LEU A 175 22.24 17.38 -11.23
C LEU A 175 23.62 17.88 -11.64
N LEU A 176 24.62 17.71 -10.78
CA LEU A 176 26.01 18.16 -11.05
C LEU A 176 26.87 17.13 -11.79
N PHE A 177 26.43 15.85 -11.82
CA PHE A 177 27.16 14.75 -12.46
C PHE A 177 26.36 14.09 -13.61
N LYS A 178 25.42 14.82 -14.23
CA LYS A 178 24.88 14.57 -15.54
C LYS A 178 25.63 15.44 -16.56
#